data_9d48b1764797059039d5900c1b2ed0aa
#
_entry.id   9d48b1764797059039d5900c1b2ed0aa
#
_cell.length_a   1.000
_cell.length_b   1.000
_cell.length_c   1.000
_cell.angle_alpha   90.00
_cell.angle_beta   90.00
_cell.angle_gamma   90.00
#
_symmetry.space_group_name_H-M   'P 1'
#
loop_
_entity.id
_entity.type
_entity.pdbx_description
1 polymer ?
#
loop_
_entity_poly.entity_id
_entity_poly.type
_entity_poly.pdbx_seq_one_letter_code
_entity_poly.pdbx_strand_id
1 'polypeptide(L)'
;MSEAGPHGEIPVIDLEPFATGADVGSPEARDTAARLDVVLRDVGFLTVVGHGVTTEVRQAFFDMIRRFFGQPEEKKQEIAISNSPYHRGYGGFAAETLEGAIGAQDEDTVGTFLAGDMKETLDFAVDHALDHPEVVAGTPLHGPNQYPDIPGFRQVWETYRAAITEAAVRMQRALAVALGLDAEFFISQPGETMY
;
A
#
# COMPACT_ATOMS: atom_id res chain seq x y z
N MET A 1 7.53 -31.80 10.19
CA MET A 1 7.56 -31.30 11.59
C MET A 1 7.80 -29.82 11.49
N SER A 2 6.77 -29.02 11.80
CA SER A 2 6.80 -27.55 11.71
C SER A 2 7.74 -27.02 12.80
N GLU A 3 8.85 -26.40 12.42
CA GLU A 3 9.56 -25.50 13.32
C GLU A 3 8.78 -24.18 13.39
N ALA A 4 7.71 -24.20 14.19
CA ALA A 4 7.19 -22.94 14.71
C ALA A 4 8.29 -22.39 15.62
N GLY A 5 8.89 -21.27 15.24
CA GLY A 5 9.78 -20.49 16.09
C GLY A 5 9.09 -20.17 17.42
N PRO A 6 9.84 -19.78 18.46
CA PRO A 6 9.30 -19.47 19.77
C PRO A 6 8.18 -18.43 19.63
N HIS A 7 7.09 -18.64 20.35
CA HIS A 7 5.89 -17.82 20.34
C HIS A 7 6.24 -16.32 20.36
N GLY A 8 6.02 -15.61 19.24
CA GLY A 8 6.17 -14.17 19.13
C GLY A 8 6.98 -13.64 17.95
N GLU A 9 7.66 -14.47 17.17
CA GLU A 9 8.38 -13.99 15.98
C GLU A 9 7.50 -14.03 14.72
N ILE A 10 7.38 -12.89 14.03
CA ILE A 10 6.69 -12.83 12.74
C ILE A 10 7.57 -13.54 11.70
N PRO A 11 7.06 -14.55 10.98
CA PRO A 11 7.83 -15.30 9.99
C PRO A 11 8.34 -14.41 8.86
N VAL A 12 9.52 -14.74 8.32
CA VAL A 12 10.15 -14.04 7.19
C VAL A 12 10.07 -14.91 5.95
N ILE A 13 9.56 -14.38 4.84
CA ILE A 13 9.48 -15.02 3.53
C ILE A 13 10.39 -14.28 2.55
N ASP A 14 11.20 -15.02 1.80
CA ASP A 14 12.06 -14.47 0.74
C ASP A 14 11.32 -14.50 -0.61
N LEU A 15 11.12 -13.34 -1.20
CA LEU A 15 10.43 -13.19 -2.49
C LEU A 15 11.38 -13.19 -3.71
N GLU A 16 12.69 -13.33 -3.52
CA GLU A 16 13.65 -13.35 -4.63
C GLU A 16 13.34 -14.44 -5.68
N PRO A 17 12.87 -15.67 -5.32
CA PRO A 17 12.48 -16.68 -6.31
C PRO A 17 11.31 -16.29 -7.22
N PHE A 18 10.61 -15.20 -6.92
CA PHE A 18 9.47 -14.67 -7.70
C PHE A 18 9.78 -13.34 -8.38
N ALA A 19 11.04 -12.94 -8.44
CA ALA A 19 11.47 -11.75 -9.17
C ALA A 19 11.10 -11.85 -10.66
N THR A 20 10.93 -10.70 -11.31
CA THR A 20 10.68 -10.66 -12.76
C THR A 20 11.79 -11.38 -13.52
N GLY A 21 11.41 -12.38 -14.33
CA GLY A 21 12.34 -13.22 -15.09
C GLY A 21 12.89 -14.42 -14.31
N ALA A 22 12.55 -14.62 -13.04
CA ALA A 22 12.94 -15.82 -12.30
C ALA A 22 12.16 -17.07 -12.78
N ASP A 23 12.76 -18.25 -12.59
CA ASP A 23 12.06 -19.52 -12.80
C ASP A 23 11.15 -19.85 -11.62
N VAL A 24 9.89 -19.43 -11.70
CA VAL A 24 8.87 -19.69 -10.67
C VAL A 24 8.53 -21.18 -10.50
N GLY A 25 9.01 -22.03 -11.40
CA GLY A 25 8.92 -23.50 -11.30
C GLY A 25 10.13 -24.15 -10.63
N SER A 26 11.12 -23.37 -10.19
CA SER A 26 12.30 -23.87 -9.50
C SER A 26 11.96 -24.54 -8.15
N PRO A 27 12.83 -25.43 -7.63
CA PRO A 27 12.65 -26.00 -6.30
C PRO A 27 12.53 -24.91 -5.22
N GLU A 28 13.35 -23.86 -5.29
CA GLU A 28 13.36 -22.74 -4.36
C GLU A 28 12.04 -21.99 -4.34
N ALA A 29 11.47 -21.72 -5.52
CA ALA A 29 10.17 -21.05 -5.62
C ALA A 29 9.04 -21.91 -5.03
N ARG A 30 9.06 -23.23 -5.30
CA ARG A 30 8.07 -24.15 -4.72
C ARG A 30 8.18 -24.27 -3.21
N ASP A 31 9.39 -24.36 -2.67
CA ASP A 31 9.61 -24.40 -1.23
C ASP A 31 9.16 -23.11 -0.55
N THR A 32 9.48 -21.96 -1.13
CA THR A 32 9.02 -20.66 -0.64
C THR A 32 7.48 -20.55 -0.67
N ALA A 33 6.84 -20.98 -1.76
CA ALA A 33 5.38 -20.99 -1.87
C ALA A 33 4.71 -21.92 -0.84
N ALA A 34 5.26 -23.13 -0.63
CA ALA A 34 4.76 -24.05 0.39
C ALA A 34 4.89 -23.46 1.80
N ARG A 35 6.02 -22.81 2.09
CA ARG A 35 6.23 -22.12 3.37
C ARG A 35 5.27 -20.94 3.54
N LEU A 36 5.03 -20.17 2.48
CA LEU A 36 4.07 -19.05 2.47
C LEU A 36 2.65 -19.53 2.81
N ASP A 37 2.19 -20.64 2.20
CA ASP A 37 0.88 -21.24 2.49
C ASP A 37 0.73 -21.58 3.97
N VAL A 38 1.72 -22.24 4.57
CA VAL A 38 1.72 -22.60 6.00
C VAL A 38 1.67 -21.33 6.86
N VAL A 39 2.52 -20.35 6.58
CA VAL A 39 2.59 -19.11 7.38
C VAL A 39 1.26 -18.34 7.33
N LEU A 40 0.64 -18.23 6.17
CA LEU A 40 -0.64 -17.52 6.04
C LEU A 40 -1.80 -18.24 6.72
N ARG A 41 -1.80 -19.58 6.75
CA ARG A 41 -2.84 -20.36 7.46
C ARG A 41 -2.67 -20.33 8.98
N ASP A 42 -1.42 -20.43 9.46
CA ASP A 42 -1.15 -20.65 10.88
C ASP A 42 -1.00 -19.31 11.64
N VAL A 43 -0.43 -18.28 11.00
CA VAL A 43 -0.10 -16.99 11.62
C VAL A 43 -0.92 -15.84 11.04
N GLY A 44 -1.11 -15.80 9.72
CA GLY A 44 -1.81 -14.73 9.00
C GLY A 44 -0.98 -13.44 8.80
N PHE A 45 0.24 -13.38 9.36
CA PHE A 45 1.18 -12.25 9.25
C PHE A 45 2.55 -12.75 8.86
N LEU A 46 3.27 -11.93 8.07
CA LEU A 46 4.64 -12.21 7.68
C LEU A 46 5.41 -10.92 7.40
N THR A 47 6.72 -11.01 7.40
CA THR A 47 7.62 -10.01 6.82
C THR A 47 8.25 -10.59 5.56
N VAL A 48 8.69 -9.72 4.65
CA VAL A 48 9.30 -10.15 3.39
C VAL A 48 10.72 -9.60 3.24
N VAL A 49 11.59 -10.42 2.66
CA VAL A 49 12.90 -10.04 2.12
C VAL A 49 12.94 -10.36 0.63
N GLY A 50 14.00 -10.03 -0.09
CA GLY A 50 14.08 -10.29 -1.53
C GLY A 50 12.98 -9.59 -2.36
N HIS A 51 12.35 -8.55 -1.79
CA HIS A 51 11.23 -7.84 -2.40
C HIS A 51 11.62 -6.82 -3.49
N GLY A 52 12.92 -6.59 -3.72
CA GLY A 52 13.42 -5.70 -4.78
C GLY A 52 13.41 -4.20 -4.46
N VAL A 53 12.76 -3.75 -3.39
CA VAL A 53 12.81 -2.34 -2.98
C VAL A 53 14.13 -2.08 -2.27
N THR A 54 15.02 -1.31 -2.89
CA THR A 54 16.34 -1.06 -2.32
C THR A 54 16.28 -0.12 -1.10
N THR A 55 17.33 -0.17 -0.27
CA THR A 55 17.42 0.72 0.90
C THR A 55 17.42 2.18 0.49
N GLU A 56 18.08 2.53 -0.61
CA GLU A 56 18.17 3.90 -1.13
C GLU A 56 16.81 4.43 -1.57
N VAL A 57 16.03 3.63 -2.31
CA VAL A 57 14.67 3.99 -2.75
C VAL A 57 13.77 4.19 -1.54
N ARG A 58 13.81 3.27 -0.58
CA ARG A 58 13.02 3.36 0.65
C ARG A 58 13.41 4.58 1.49
N GLN A 59 14.71 4.83 1.66
CA GLN A 59 15.18 5.97 2.44
C GLN A 59 14.79 7.30 1.79
N ALA A 60 14.99 7.44 0.47
CA ALA A 60 14.58 8.64 -0.26
C ALA A 60 13.08 8.92 -0.10
N PHE A 61 12.25 7.88 -0.17
CA PHE A 61 10.81 8.00 0.05
C PHE A 61 10.49 8.45 1.48
N PHE A 62 11.04 7.79 2.51
CA PHE A 62 10.77 8.17 3.90
C PHE A 62 11.27 9.58 4.23
N ASP A 63 12.39 10.02 3.69
CA ASP A 63 12.88 11.39 3.89
C ASP A 63 11.95 12.41 3.23
N MET A 64 11.40 12.07 2.05
CA MET A 64 10.44 12.93 1.37
C MET A 64 9.11 13.03 2.13
N ILE A 65 8.62 11.90 2.65
CA ILE A 65 7.39 11.85 3.47
C ILE A 65 7.57 12.63 4.77
N ARG A 66 8.72 12.51 5.46
CA ARG A 66 9.01 13.33 6.65
C ARG A 66 9.03 14.83 6.34
N ARG A 67 9.57 15.21 5.18
CA ARG A 67 9.55 16.62 4.73
C ARG A 67 8.13 17.12 4.50
N PHE A 68 7.26 16.30 3.90
CA PHE A 68 5.86 16.66 3.68
C PHE A 68 5.09 16.83 5.01
N PHE A 69 5.06 15.79 5.86
CA PHE A 69 4.31 15.85 7.12
C PHE A 69 4.92 16.82 8.15
N GLY A 70 6.19 17.18 8.01
CA GLY A 70 6.84 18.23 8.81
C GLY A 70 6.53 19.67 8.37
N GLN A 71 5.74 19.86 7.31
CA GLN A 71 5.32 21.20 6.88
C GLN A 71 4.23 21.79 7.80
N PRO A 72 4.09 23.13 7.85
CA PRO A 72 2.94 23.76 8.48
C PRO A 72 1.63 23.22 7.89
N GLU A 73 0.58 23.19 8.73
CA GLU A 73 -0.73 22.65 8.35
C GLU A 73 -1.29 23.32 7.09
N GLU A 74 -1.13 24.64 6.97
CA GLU A 74 -1.61 25.40 5.82
C GLU A 74 -1.01 24.91 4.50
N LYS A 75 0.27 24.46 4.53
CA LYS A 75 0.94 23.93 3.34
C LYS A 75 0.44 22.54 2.96
N LYS A 76 0.15 21.70 3.93
CA LYS A 76 -0.43 20.38 3.69
C LYS A 76 -1.85 20.49 3.15
N GLN A 77 -2.62 21.45 3.65
CA GLN A 77 -4.00 21.74 3.21
C GLN A 77 -4.11 22.25 1.76
N GLU A 78 -3.04 22.75 1.15
CA GLU A 78 -3.04 23.13 -0.27
C GLU A 78 -3.44 21.97 -1.19
N ILE A 79 -3.15 20.74 -0.78
CA ILE A 79 -3.51 19.51 -1.47
C ILE A 79 -4.49 18.64 -0.66
N ALA A 80 -5.38 19.28 0.12
CA ALA A 80 -6.37 18.55 0.89
C ALA A 80 -7.19 17.60 0.01
N ILE A 81 -7.54 16.43 0.54
CA ILE A 81 -8.34 15.43 -0.16
C ILE A 81 -9.70 15.98 -0.60
N SER A 82 -10.25 16.94 0.15
CA SER A 82 -11.47 17.66 -0.20
C SER A 82 -11.39 18.51 -1.47
N ASN A 83 -10.17 18.83 -1.91
CA ASN A 83 -9.93 19.59 -3.15
C ASN A 83 -9.97 18.69 -4.40
N SER A 84 -9.99 17.36 -4.21
CA SER A 84 -9.97 16.36 -5.28
C SER A 84 -11.31 15.62 -5.38
N PRO A 85 -11.98 15.65 -6.54
CA PRO A 85 -13.16 14.81 -6.77
C PRO A 85 -12.79 13.32 -6.91
N TYR A 86 -11.50 12.99 -6.92
CA TYR A 86 -10.97 11.64 -7.13
C TYR A 86 -10.47 10.99 -5.85
N HIS A 87 -10.68 11.63 -4.70
CA HIS A 87 -10.25 11.14 -3.39
C HIS A 87 -8.71 10.97 -3.31
N ARG A 88 -7.99 12.06 -3.64
CA ARG A 88 -6.52 12.13 -3.62
C ARG A 88 -6.07 13.31 -2.80
N GLY A 89 -4.97 13.16 -2.08
CA GLY A 89 -4.31 14.24 -1.37
C GLY A 89 -4.21 14.03 0.13
N TYR A 90 -4.08 15.12 0.85
CA TYR A 90 -3.86 15.14 2.28
C TYR A 90 -5.17 15.03 3.08
N GLY A 91 -5.21 14.07 3.99
CA GLY A 91 -6.21 13.94 5.05
C GLY A 91 -5.60 14.34 6.40
N GLY A 92 -6.14 15.39 7.02
CA GLY A 92 -5.70 15.85 8.34
C GLY A 92 -6.22 15.00 9.48
N PHE A 93 -5.84 15.35 10.72
CA PHE A 93 -6.35 14.68 11.92
C PHE A 93 -7.89 14.71 11.96
N ALA A 94 -8.48 13.60 12.36
CA ALA A 94 -9.93 13.41 12.42
C ALA A 94 -10.67 13.54 11.07
N ALA A 95 -9.96 13.49 9.94
CA ALA A 95 -10.57 13.48 8.61
C ALA A 95 -11.39 12.21 8.34
N GLU A 96 -11.05 11.10 8.98
CA GLU A 96 -11.77 9.84 8.92
C GLU A 96 -12.41 9.51 10.25
N THR A 97 -13.67 9.09 10.23
CA THR A 97 -14.40 8.56 11.38
C THR A 97 -14.84 7.14 11.10
N LEU A 98 -14.66 6.23 12.05
CA LEU A 98 -15.26 4.90 11.95
C LEU A 98 -16.77 5.02 12.00
N GLU A 99 -17.48 4.42 11.04
CA GLU A 99 -18.93 4.27 11.08
C GLU A 99 -19.30 3.56 12.39
N GLY A 100 -20.12 4.22 13.21
CA GLY A 100 -20.50 3.72 14.54
C GLY A 100 -20.02 4.59 15.70
N ALA A 101 -19.00 5.42 15.53
CA ALA A 101 -18.62 6.43 16.54
C ALA A 101 -19.64 7.58 16.64
N ILE A 102 -20.50 7.75 15.63
CA ILE A 102 -21.56 8.78 15.58
C ILE A 102 -22.79 8.39 16.42
N GLY A 103 -22.89 7.14 16.88
CA GLY A 103 -24.08 6.61 17.57
C GLY A 103 -24.08 6.69 19.10
N ALA A 104 -22.97 7.03 19.73
CA ALA A 104 -22.87 7.15 21.19
C ALA A 104 -23.11 8.60 21.64
N GLN A 105 -24.31 9.14 21.40
CA GLN A 105 -24.81 10.31 22.12
C GLN A 105 -25.40 9.84 23.44
N ASP A 106 -24.60 9.34 24.35
CA ASP A 106 -24.91 9.31 25.75
C ASP A 106 -24.46 10.63 26.37
N GLU A 107 -25.41 11.47 26.76
CA GLU A 107 -25.19 12.82 27.32
C GLU A 107 -24.42 12.83 28.64
N ASP A 108 -24.04 11.68 29.20
CA ASP A 108 -23.35 11.55 30.48
C ASP A 108 -21.84 11.21 30.38
N THR A 109 -21.29 11.09 29.18
CA THR A 109 -19.84 10.84 29.05
C THR A 109 -19.10 12.16 28.81
N VAL A 110 -18.71 12.82 29.88
CA VAL A 110 -17.78 13.95 29.89
C VAL A 110 -16.38 13.42 29.51
N GLY A 111 -16.15 13.27 28.24
CA GLY A 111 -14.86 12.98 27.63
C GLY A 111 -14.98 13.28 26.15
N THR A 112 -14.44 14.41 25.72
CA THR A 112 -14.33 14.77 24.32
C THR A 112 -13.43 13.74 23.63
N PHE A 113 -13.97 12.56 23.26
CA PHE A 113 -13.33 11.74 22.27
C PHE A 113 -13.43 12.52 20.97
N LEU A 114 -12.28 12.91 20.42
CA LEU A 114 -12.18 13.41 19.07
C LEU A 114 -12.84 12.38 18.16
N ALA A 115 -13.93 12.78 17.49
CA ALA A 115 -14.76 11.90 16.66
C ALA A 115 -14.04 11.58 15.33
N GLY A 116 -12.78 11.14 15.38
CA GLY A 116 -11.99 10.79 14.20
C GLY A 116 -10.65 10.19 14.54
N ASP A 117 -10.02 9.55 13.55
CA ASP A 117 -8.73 8.93 13.67
C ASP A 117 -7.63 9.95 13.96
N MET A 118 -6.78 9.63 14.92
CA MET A 118 -5.60 10.44 15.29
C MET A 118 -4.43 10.17 14.33
N LYS A 119 -4.70 10.29 13.03
CA LYS A 119 -3.70 10.11 11.96
C LYS A 119 -3.79 11.23 10.92
N GLU A 120 -2.69 11.42 10.22
CA GLU A 120 -2.62 12.18 8.98
C GLU A 120 -2.36 11.20 7.84
N THR A 121 -2.97 11.42 6.69
CA THR A 121 -2.79 10.60 5.49
C THR A 121 -2.37 11.43 4.30
N LEU A 122 -1.74 10.78 3.33
CA LEU A 122 -1.47 11.34 2.00
C LEU A 122 -1.79 10.27 0.96
N ASP A 123 -2.95 10.42 0.33
CA ASP A 123 -3.54 9.39 -0.52
C ASP A 123 -3.20 9.60 -1.98
N PHE A 124 -2.60 8.56 -2.57
CA PHE A 124 -2.27 8.45 -3.98
C PHE A 124 -2.86 7.17 -4.57
N ALA A 125 -3.08 7.18 -5.88
CA ALA A 125 -3.36 5.96 -6.64
C ALA A 125 -2.73 6.08 -8.03
N VAL A 126 -3.21 5.31 -9.00
CA VAL A 126 -2.79 5.45 -10.40
C VAL A 126 -3.09 6.88 -10.88
N ASP A 127 -2.08 7.54 -11.43
CA ASP A 127 -2.15 8.94 -11.86
C ASP A 127 -2.69 9.01 -13.29
N HIS A 128 -3.99 9.22 -13.43
CA HIS A 128 -4.64 9.36 -14.72
C HIS A 128 -4.74 10.83 -15.13
N ALA A 129 -4.38 11.13 -16.37
CA ALA A 129 -4.60 12.44 -16.95
C ALA A 129 -6.10 12.72 -17.12
N LEU A 130 -6.50 14.00 -17.15
CA LEU A 130 -7.91 14.38 -17.25
C LEU A 130 -8.60 13.92 -18.55
N ASP A 131 -7.84 13.64 -19.60
CA ASP A 131 -8.30 13.12 -20.87
C ASP A 131 -8.32 11.56 -20.95
N HIS A 132 -7.94 10.90 -19.87
CA HIS A 132 -8.01 9.44 -19.81
C HIS A 132 -9.47 8.95 -19.93
N PRO A 133 -9.75 7.88 -20.70
CA PRO A 133 -11.12 7.40 -20.94
C PRO A 133 -11.95 7.19 -19.68
N GLU A 134 -11.39 6.60 -18.65
CA GLU A 134 -12.08 6.35 -17.37
C GLU A 134 -12.40 7.65 -16.62
N VAL A 135 -11.53 8.66 -16.69
CA VAL A 135 -11.77 9.97 -16.09
C VAL A 135 -12.89 10.70 -16.84
N VAL A 136 -12.86 10.66 -18.16
CA VAL A 136 -13.90 11.25 -19.04
C VAL A 136 -15.23 10.52 -18.83
N ALA A 137 -15.22 9.22 -18.61
CA ALA A 137 -16.41 8.42 -18.32
C ALA A 137 -16.99 8.69 -16.91
N GLY A 138 -16.25 9.38 -16.05
CA GLY A 138 -16.64 9.63 -14.66
C GLY A 138 -16.53 8.41 -13.76
N THR A 139 -15.64 7.46 -14.10
CA THR A 139 -15.40 6.28 -13.27
C THR A 139 -14.91 6.72 -11.88
N PRO A 140 -15.55 6.29 -10.81
CA PRO A 140 -15.16 6.70 -9.45
C PRO A 140 -13.69 6.42 -9.17
N LEU A 141 -13.04 7.33 -8.45
CA LEU A 141 -11.65 7.24 -8.02
C LEU A 141 -10.60 7.24 -9.15
N HIS A 142 -10.96 7.45 -10.39
CA HIS A 142 -10.03 7.61 -11.50
C HIS A 142 -9.76 9.09 -11.75
N GLY A 143 -8.50 9.50 -11.65
CA GLY A 143 -8.10 10.88 -11.88
C GLY A 143 -6.65 11.16 -11.48
N PRO A 144 -6.21 12.43 -11.65
CA PRO A 144 -4.85 12.82 -11.30
C PRO A 144 -4.63 12.86 -9.80
N ASN A 145 -3.40 12.54 -9.40
CA ASN A 145 -2.93 12.75 -8.04
C ASN A 145 -2.69 14.24 -7.76
N GLN A 146 -2.83 14.64 -6.50
CA GLN A 146 -2.38 15.94 -6.01
C GLN A 146 -0.96 15.79 -5.43
N TYR A 147 0.01 16.52 -6.00
CA TYR A 147 1.39 16.48 -5.52
C TYR A 147 1.71 17.75 -4.72
N PRO A 148 2.38 17.64 -3.56
CA PRO A 148 2.82 18.82 -2.81
C PRO A 148 3.91 19.57 -3.58
N ASP A 149 3.97 20.89 -3.37
CA ASP A 149 5.04 21.73 -3.92
C ASP A 149 6.36 21.55 -3.13
N ILE A 150 6.91 20.35 -3.25
CA ILE A 150 8.22 19.99 -2.70
C ILE A 150 9.11 19.53 -3.87
N PRO A 151 10.25 20.20 -4.10
CA PRO A 151 11.14 19.80 -5.20
C PRO A 151 11.53 18.32 -5.15
N GLY A 152 11.30 17.63 -6.27
CA GLY A 152 11.60 16.20 -6.44
C GLY A 152 10.58 15.23 -5.84
N PHE A 153 9.50 15.70 -5.22
CA PHE A 153 8.51 14.83 -4.57
C PHE A 153 7.93 13.80 -5.56
N ARG A 154 7.40 14.26 -6.69
CA ARG A 154 6.80 13.37 -7.70
C ARG A 154 7.77 12.31 -8.20
N GLN A 155 9.02 12.68 -8.49
CA GLN A 155 10.03 11.73 -8.96
C GLN A 155 10.34 10.65 -7.92
N VAL A 156 10.49 11.04 -6.64
CA VAL A 156 10.73 10.08 -5.55
C VAL A 156 9.53 9.15 -5.36
N TRP A 157 8.32 9.71 -5.40
CA TRP A 157 7.09 8.93 -5.33
C TRP A 157 6.98 7.90 -6.46
N GLU A 158 7.16 8.33 -7.72
CA GLU A 158 7.06 7.44 -8.88
C GLU A 158 8.11 6.31 -8.84
N THR A 159 9.33 6.64 -8.40
CA THR A 159 10.40 5.63 -8.22
C THR A 159 10.03 4.61 -7.13
N TYR A 160 9.53 5.09 -5.99
CA TYR A 160 9.10 4.19 -4.91
C TYR A 160 7.88 3.37 -5.32
N ARG A 161 6.89 3.98 -5.96
CA ARG A 161 5.69 3.29 -6.46
C ARG A 161 6.05 2.15 -7.42
N ALA A 162 6.95 2.40 -8.38
CA ALA A 162 7.41 1.37 -9.30
C ALA A 162 8.05 0.18 -8.56
N ALA A 163 8.91 0.47 -7.57
CA ALA A 163 9.57 -0.57 -6.79
C ALA A 163 8.60 -1.37 -5.91
N ILE A 164 7.63 -0.70 -5.26
CA ILE A 164 6.65 -1.40 -4.41
C ILE A 164 5.64 -2.20 -5.25
N THR A 165 5.31 -1.75 -6.46
CA THR A 165 4.48 -2.49 -7.41
C THR A 165 5.18 -3.80 -7.82
N GLU A 166 6.47 -3.76 -8.12
CA GLU A 166 7.25 -4.98 -8.40
C GLU A 166 7.27 -5.93 -7.20
N ALA A 167 7.41 -5.41 -5.98
CA ALA A 167 7.33 -6.22 -4.76
C ALA A 167 5.95 -6.88 -4.60
N ALA A 168 4.86 -6.16 -4.92
CA ALA A 168 3.51 -6.71 -4.93
C ALA A 168 3.33 -7.81 -5.98
N VAL A 169 3.90 -7.62 -7.18
CA VAL A 169 3.89 -8.65 -8.25
C VAL A 169 4.60 -9.92 -7.78
N ARG A 170 5.77 -9.82 -7.14
CA ARG A 170 6.46 -10.99 -6.56
C ARG A 170 5.59 -11.73 -5.56
N MET A 171 4.92 -11.00 -4.66
CA MET A 171 4.00 -11.59 -3.68
C MET A 171 2.80 -12.27 -4.37
N GLN A 172 2.20 -11.66 -5.39
CA GLN A 172 1.09 -12.24 -6.15
C GLN A 172 1.49 -13.54 -6.86
N ARG A 173 2.70 -13.60 -7.43
CA ARG A 173 3.26 -14.83 -8.00
C ARG A 173 3.44 -15.91 -6.95
N ALA A 174 4.03 -15.57 -5.81
CA ALA A 174 4.22 -16.49 -4.70
C ALA A 174 2.89 -17.05 -4.19
N LEU A 175 1.87 -16.19 -4.04
CA LEU A 175 0.51 -16.59 -3.65
C LEU A 175 -0.15 -17.51 -4.69
N ALA A 176 -0.05 -17.20 -5.98
CA ALA A 176 -0.61 -18.01 -7.03
C ALA A 176 0.00 -19.43 -6.99
N VAL A 177 1.32 -19.55 -6.92
CA VAL A 177 2.02 -20.85 -6.80
C VAL A 177 1.65 -21.57 -5.51
N ALA A 178 1.53 -20.88 -4.37
CA ALA A 178 1.10 -21.46 -3.09
C ALA A 178 -0.32 -22.06 -3.17
N LEU A 179 -1.20 -21.46 -3.98
CA LEU A 179 -2.56 -21.92 -4.24
C LEU A 179 -2.66 -22.96 -5.34
N GLY A 180 -1.54 -23.38 -5.95
CA GLY A 180 -1.52 -24.33 -7.07
C GLY A 180 -2.04 -23.74 -8.39
N LEU A 181 -2.01 -22.42 -8.54
CA LEU A 181 -2.42 -21.68 -9.73
C LEU A 181 -1.21 -21.34 -10.61
N ASP A 182 -1.48 -20.89 -11.83
CA ASP A 182 -0.45 -20.28 -12.69
C ASP A 182 0.13 -19.04 -11.99
N ALA A 183 1.45 -18.85 -12.06
CA ALA A 183 2.11 -17.76 -11.37
C ALA A 183 1.62 -16.36 -11.80
N GLU A 184 1.16 -16.23 -13.05
CA GLU A 184 0.64 -14.96 -13.59
C GLU A 184 -0.89 -14.82 -13.37
N PHE A 185 -1.53 -15.74 -12.67
CA PHE A 185 -2.98 -15.79 -12.50
C PHE A 185 -3.56 -14.45 -12.00
N PHE A 186 -3.00 -13.87 -10.94
CA PHE A 186 -3.49 -12.60 -10.39
C PHE A 186 -3.06 -11.38 -11.20
N ILE A 187 -1.96 -11.48 -11.95
CA ILE A 187 -1.38 -10.37 -12.71
C ILE A 187 -2.04 -10.23 -14.07
N SER A 188 -2.45 -11.36 -14.67
CA SER A 188 -3.06 -11.40 -16.00
C SER A 188 -4.56 -11.04 -16.02
N GLN A 189 -5.16 -10.77 -14.85
CA GLN A 189 -6.57 -10.37 -14.80
C GLN A 189 -6.77 -9.02 -15.50
N PRO A 190 -7.77 -8.90 -16.42
CA PRO A 190 -8.06 -7.64 -17.06
C PRO A 190 -8.59 -6.64 -16.02
N GLY A 191 -7.93 -5.51 -15.90
CA GLY A 191 -8.31 -4.43 -15.00
C GLY A 191 -7.10 -3.60 -14.60
N GLU A 192 -7.29 -2.31 -14.43
CA GLU A 192 -6.28 -1.48 -13.78
C GLU A 192 -6.32 -1.77 -12.29
N THR A 193 -5.21 -2.23 -11.75
CA THR A 193 -5.05 -2.38 -10.31
C THR A 193 -4.99 -0.99 -9.68
N MET A 194 -6.01 -0.64 -8.91
CA MET A 194 -5.92 0.50 -7.98
C MET A 194 -5.09 0.04 -6.77
N TYR A 195 -3.93 0.63 -6.62
CA TYR A 195 -3.07 0.43 -5.46
C TYR A 195 -3.19 1.61 -4.51
#